data_8693f9568791396c70d190daa08e0062
#
_entry.id   8693f9568791396c70d190daa08e0062
#
_cell.length_a   1.000
_cell.length_b   1.000
_cell.length_c   1.000
_cell.angle_alpha   90.00
_cell.angle_beta   90.00
_cell.angle_gamma   90.00
#
_symmetry.space_group_name_H-M   'P 1'
#
loop_
_entity.id
_entity.type
_entity.pdbx_description
1 polymer ?
#
loop_
_entity_poly.entity_id
_entity_poly.type
_entity_poly.pdbx_seq_one_letter_code
_entity_poly.pdbx_strand_id
1 'polypeptide(L)'
;MPKYMYSGNYTKEGAAGLLKDGGKARKEEAMRIVEAMGGSLEAYYWSFGEMDFMMIADIPQAMAVKFSLHVGASGVFNGKLTPLITVEDMDEALSLIHI
;
A
#
# COMPACT_ATOMS: atom_id res chain seq x y z
N MET A 1 9.27 -11.81 -2.47
CA MET A 1 8.84 -10.72 -1.57
C MET A 1 7.33 -10.73 -1.45
N PRO A 2 6.78 -10.56 -0.23
CA PRO A 2 5.32 -10.52 -0.09
C PRO A 2 4.72 -9.31 -0.80
N LYS A 3 3.47 -9.45 -1.21
CA LYS A 3 2.70 -8.40 -1.86
C LYS A 3 1.63 -7.89 -0.90
N TYR A 4 1.47 -6.58 -0.83
CA TYR A 4 0.49 -5.94 0.04
C TYR A 4 -0.30 -4.90 -0.72
N MET A 5 -1.55 -4.72 -0.28
CA MET A 5 -2.34 -3.56 -0.64
C MET A 5 -2.37 -2.63 0.58
N TYR A 6 -2.01 -1.37 0.37
CA TYR A 6 -2.24 -0.34 1.38
C TYR A 6 -3.36 0.55 0.87
N SER A 7 -4.44 0.63 1.63
CA SER A 7 -5.61 1.42 1.24
C SER A 7 -6.10 2.24 2.42
N GLY A 8 -6.76 3.35 2.15
CA GLY A 8 -7.26 4.14 3.25
C GLY A 8 -7.94 5.41 2.81
N ASN A 9 -8.16 6.25 3.81
CA ASN A 9 -8.83 7.52 3.65
C ASN A 9 -7.88 8.64 4.05
N TYR A 10 -8.00 9.78 3.37
CA TYR A 10 -7.25 10.97 3.74
C TYR A 10 -7.83 11.58 5.01
N THR A 11 -6.92 12.08 5.86
CA THR A 11 -7.28 13.05 6.86
C THR A 11 -7.36 14.41 6.20
N LYS A 12 -7.73 15.43 6.97
CA LYS A 12 -7.74 16.81 6.49
C LYS A 12 -6.37 17.22 5.94
N GLU A 13 -5.31 16.89 6.65
CA GLU A 13 -3.94 17.20 6.26
C GLU A 13 -3.53 16.47 4.98
N GLY A 14 -3.90 15.21 4.86
CA GLY A 14 -3.60 14.41 3.68
C GLY A 14 -4.30 14.94 2.43
N ALA A 15 -5.58 15.31 2.57
CA ALA A 15 -6.35 15.89 1.48
C ALA A 15 -5.79 17.25 1.05
N ALA A 16 -5.41 18.09 2.00
CA ALA A 16 -4.80 19.38 1.72
C ALA A 16 -3.48 19.22 0.95
N GLY A 17 -2.67 18.23 1.35
CA GLY A 17 -1.42 17.93 0.65
C GLY A 17 -1.64 17.49 -0.79
N LEU A 18 -2.62 16.64 -1.02
CA LEU A 18 -2.96 16.19 -2.38
C LEU A 18 -3.45 17.34 -3.26
N LEU A 19 -4.29 18.22 -2.70
CA LEU A 19 -4.75 19.41 -3.41
C LEU A 19 -3.60 20.32 -3.81
N LYS A 20 -2.60 20.44 -2.94
CA LYS A 20 -1.43 21.28 -3.19
C LYS A 20 -0.47 20.67 -4.18
N ASP A 21 -0.11 19.39 -4.00
CA ASP A 21 0.99 18.75 -4.72
C ASP A 21 0.56 18.01 -5.98
N GLY A 22 -0.70 17.57 -6.04
CA GLY A 22 -1.25 16.84 -7.18
C GLY A 22 -0.98 15.34 -7.13
N GLY A 23 -1.67 14.61 -8.01
CA GLY A 23 -1.63 13.15 -8.02
C GLY A 23 -0.29 12.56 -8.44
N LYS A 24 0.34 13.15 -9.46
CA LYS A 24 1.64 12.67 -9.96
C LYS A 24 2.71 12.73 -8.87
N ALA A 25 2.80 13.85 -8.17
CA ALA A 25 3.76 14.04 -7.08
C ALA A 25 3.50 13.05 -5.94
N ARG A 26 2.23 12.79 -5.63
CA ARG A 26 1.85 11.84 -4.59
C ARG A 26 2.26 10.42 -4.94
N LYS A 27 2.03 10.00 -6.19
CA LYS A 27 2.45 8.68 -6.66
C LYS A 27 3.97 8.54 -6.67
N GLU A 28 4.69 9.54 -7.13
CA GLU A 28 6.15 9.54 -7.14
C GLU A 28 6.73 9.43 -5.73
N GLU A 29 6.12 10.11 -4.77
CA GLU A 29 6.52 10.02 -3.36
C GLU A 29 6.30 8.60 -2.81
N ALA A 30 5.17 7.99 -3.11
CA ALA A 30 4.88 6.61 -2.71
C ALA A 30 5.89 5.64 -3.32
N MET A 31 6.22 5.82 -4.60
CA MET A 31 7.24 5.02 -5.29
C MET A 31 8.60 5.14 -4.61
N ARG A 32 9.01 6.35 -4.29
CA ARG A 32 10.29 6.62 -3.63
C ARG A 32 10.36 5.93 -2.26
N ILE A 33 9.28 6.02 -1.49
CA ILE A 33 9.22 5.40 -0.16
C ILE A 33 9.30 3.87 -0.27
N VAL A 34 8.53 3.27 -1.18
CA VAL A 34 8.51 1.83 -1.38
C VAL A 34 9.89 1.32 -1.84
N GLU A 35 10.53 2.02 -2.76
CA GLU A 35 11.87 1.66 -3.24
C GLU A 35 12.92 1.78 -2.13
N ALA A 36 12.81 2.81 -1.28
CA ALA A 36 13.69 2.97 -0.13
C ALA A 36 13.55 1.83 0.89
N MET A 37 12.40 1.17 0.93
CA MET A 37 12.17 0.00 1.77
C MET A 37 12.63 -1.32 1.12
N GLY A 38 13.22 -1.26 -0.05
CA GLY A 38 13.69 -2.44 -0.76
C GLY A 38 12.62 -3.14 -1.59
N GLY A 39 11.52 -2.47 -1.85
CA GLY A 39 10.40 -3.01 -2.62
C GLY A 39 10.17 -2.30 -3.94
N SER A 40 9.03 -2.61 -4.54
CA SER A 40 8.59 -1.98 -5.80
C SER A 40 7.10 -1.72 -5.76
N LEU A 41 6.69 -0.56 -6.25
CA LEU A 41 5.29 -0.18 -6.38
C LEU A 41 4.73 -0.77 -7.67
N GLU A 42 3.66 -1.56 -7.55
CA GLU A 42 3.00 -2.18 -8.71
C GLU A 42 1.88 -1.31 -9.25
N ALA A 43 1.08 -0.71 -8.37
CA ALA A 43 -0.11 0.06 -8.75
C ALA A 43 -0.44 1.12 -7.72
N TYR A 44 -1.04 2.21 -8.19
CA TYR A 44 -1.56 3.27 -7.33
C TYR A 44 -2.80 3.86 -7.99
N TYR A 45 -3.92 3.86 -7.26
CA TYR A 45 -5.19 4.39 -7.74
C TYR A 45 -5.91 5.17 -6.65
N TRP A 46 -6.74 6.11 -7.05
CA TRP A 46 -7.69 6.80 -6.18
C TRP A 46 -9.08 6.24 -6.41
N SER A 47 -9.93 6.39 -5.41
CA SER A 47 -11.32 5.95 -5.46
C SER A 47 -12.19 6.98 -4.75
N PHE A 48 -13.48 6.94 -5.01
CA PHE A 48 -14.47 7.76 -4.30
C PHE A 48 -15.51 6.87 -3.62
N GLY A 49 -15.14 5.63 -3.27
CA GLY A 49 -15.97 4.67 -2.56
C GLY A 49 -15.62 4.61 -1.08
N GLU A 50 -15.48 3.41 -0.55
CA GLU A 50 -15.12 3.20 0.86
C GLU A 50 -13.71 3.65 1.20
N MET A 51 -12.81 3.62 0.22
CA MET A 51 -11.45 4.10 0.35
C MET A 51 -11.20 5.26 -0.59
N ASP A 52 -10.29 6.15 -0.23
CA ASP A 52 -9.92 7.29 -1.08
C ASP A 52 -8.76 6.93 -2.00
N PHE A 53 -7.89 6.03 -1.57
CA PHE A 53 -6.76 5.58 -2.38
C PHE A 53 -6.42 4.13 -2.07
N MET A 54 -5.71 3.49 -3.01
CA MET A 54 -5.11 2.18 -2.78
C MET A 54 -3.82 2.07 -3.58
N MET A 55 -2.86 1.36 -3.02
CA MET A 55 -1.65 1.00 -3.73
C MET A 55 -1.29 -0.45 -3.47
N ILE A 56 -0.62 -1.06 -4.45
CA ILE A 56 -0.14 -2.43 -4.35
C ILE A 56 1.36 -2.41 -4.51
N ALA A 57 2.07 -3.08 -3.61
CA ALA A 57 3.51 -3.08 -3.61
C ALA A 57 4.07 -4.42 -3.12
N ASP A 58 5.25 -4.75 -3.63
CA ASP A 58 6.06 -5.86 -3.12
C ASP A 58 7.05 -5.28 -2.14
N ILE A 59 6.96 -5.69 -0.88
CA ILE A 59 7.79 -5.14 0.20
C ILE A 59 8.12 -6.24 1.21
N PRO A 60 9.33 -6.25 1.81
CA PRO A 60 9.62 -7.14 2.92
C PRO A 60 8.61 -6.92 4.06
N GLN A 61 8.14 -7.99 4.67
CA GLN A 61 7.08 -7.93 5.69
C GLN A 61 7.40 -6.94 6.82
N ALA A 62 8.59 -6.99 7.37
CA ALA A 62 8.98 -6.10 8.46
C ALA A 62 8.90 -4.64 8.07
N MET A 63 9.28 -4.31 6.83
CA MET A 63 9.22 -2.93 6.32
C MET A 63 7.79 -2.50 6.06
N ALA A 64 6.92 -3.41 5.59
CA ALA A 64 5.50 -3.12 5.39
C ALA A 64 4.81 -2.76 6.71
N VAL A 65 5.07 -3.53 7.76
CA VAL A 65 4.53 -3.26 9.10
C VAL A 65 5.04 -1.92 9.63
N LYS A 66 6.35 -1.67 9.50
CA LYS A 66 6.96 -0.40 9.92
C LYS A 66 6.34 0.80 9.19
N PHE A 67 6.15 0.66 7.88
CA PHE A 67 5.50 1.69 7.06
C PHE A 67 4.10 2.00 7.58
N SER A 68 3.30 0.96 7.81
CA SER A 68 1.92 1.11 8.30
C SER A 68 1.87 1.87 9.63
N LEU A 69 2.78 1.55 10.55
CA LEU A 69 2.86 2.24 11.84
C LEU A 69 3.27 3.71 11.70
N HIS A 70 4.26 3.99 10.85
CA HIS A 70 4.72 5.35 10.61
C HIS A 70 3.63 6.22 9.98
N VAL A 71 2.92 5.68 8.99
CA VAL A 71 1.83 6.40 8.33
C VAL A 71 0.69 6.67 9.33
N GLY A 72 0.33 5.66 10.13
CA GLY A 72 -0.68 5.83 11.17
C GLY A 72 -0.31 6.89 12.19
N ALA A 73 0.95 6.92 12.60
CA ALA A 73 1.44 7.91 13.55
C ALA A 73 1.52 9.33 12.95
N SER A 74 1.69 9.45 11.63
CA SER A 74 1.80 10.76 10.96
C SER A 74 0.48 11.53 10.95
N GLY A 75 -0.65 10.84 11.05
CA GLY A 75 -1.97 11.47 10.99
C GLY A 75 -2.40 11.92 9.59
N VAL A 76 -1.62 11.60 8.56
CA VAL A 76 -1.93 12.01 7.17
C VAL A 76 -2.96 11.07 6.52
N PHE A 77 -2.89 9.79 6.87
CA PHE A 77 -3.80 8.77 6.34
C PHE A 77 -4.35 7.91 7.45
N ASN A 78 -5.59 7.44 7.25
CA ASN A 78 -6.16 6.32 7.99
C ASN A 78 -6.18 5.14 7.05
N GLY A 79 -5.28 4.18 7.26
CA GLY A 79 -5.08 3.13 6.29
C GLY A 79 -5.05 1.73 6.86
N LYS A 80 -5.15 0.77 5.94
CA LYS A 80 -5.07 -0.66 6.21
C LYS A 80 -4.00 -1.28 5.35
N LEU A 81 -3.17 -2.12 5.97
CA LEU A 81 -2.22 -2.96 5.27
C LEU A 81 -2.84 -4.34 5.11
N THR A 82 -3.10 -4.76 3.87
CA THR A 82 -3.74 -6.04 3.57
C THR A 82 -2.76 -6.93 2.81
N PRO A 83 -2.39 -8.09 3.36
CA PRO A 83 -1.59 -9.06 2.62
C PRO A 83 -2.36 -9.58 1.42
N LEU A 84 -1.69 -9.70 0.28
CA LEU A 84 -2.27 -10.23 -0.94
C LEU A 84 -1.64 -11.58 -1.26
N ILE A 85 -2.44 -12.47 -1.80
CA ILE A 85 -2.02 -13.79 -2.21
C ILE A 85 -2.04 -13.82 -3.73
N THR A 86 -0.91 -14.17 -4.34
CA THR A 86 -0.83 -14.29 -5.79
C THR A 86 -1.55 -15.54 -6.28
N VAL A 87 -1.82 -15.61 -7.58
CA VAL A 87 -2.40 -16.81 -8.20
C VAL A 87 -1.48 -18.01 -7.98
N GLU A 88 -0.18 -17.80 -8.08
CA GLU A 88 0.83 -18.84 -7.89
C GLU A 88 0.83 -19.35 -6.44
N ASP A 89 0.74 -18.45 -5.48
CA ASP A 89 0.65 -18.81 -4.05
C ASP A 89 -0.62 -19.60 -3.76
N MET A 90 -1.73 -19.22 -4.39
CA MET A 90 -3.00 -19.93 -4.24
C MET A 90 -2.90 -21.34 -4.80
N ASP A 91 -2.32 -21.50 -5.97
CA ASP A 91 -2.13 -22.80 -6.60
C ASP A 91 -1.22 -23.70 -5.78
N GLU A 92 -0.15 -23.14 -5.22
CA GLU A 92 0.73 -23.87 -4.31
C GLU A 92 -0.02 -24.35 -3.07
N ALA A 93 -0.80 -23.48 -2.45
CA ALA A 93 -1.59 -23.84 -1.27
C ALA A 93 -2.60 -24.94 -1.59
N LEU A 94 -3.28 -24.85 -2.72
CA LEU A 94 -4.25 -25.86 -3.15
C LEU A 94 -3.60 -27.21 -3.41
N SER A 95 -2.36 -27.24 -3.90
CA SER A 95 -1.64 -28.48 -4.14
C SER A 95 -1.31 -29.22 -2.83
N LEU A 96 -1.22 -28.51 -1.71
CA LEU A 96 -0.94 -29.10 -0.41
C LEU A 96 -2.18 -29.81 0.19
N ILE A 97 -3.37 -29.54 -0.31
CA ILE A 97 -4.61 -30.11 0.22
C ILE A 97 -4.78 -31.57 -0.17
N HIS A 98 -4.03 -32.01 -1.19
CA HIS A 98 -4.13 -33.38 -1.71
C HIS A 98 -3.29 -34.42 -0.94
N ILE A 99 -2.77 -34.02 0.17
CA ILE A 99 -1.97 -34.91 1.03
C ILE A 99 -2.87 -35.90 1.77
#